data_94917c2de23471c1244342c6bfec4db8
#
_entry.id   94917c2de23471c1244342c6bfec4db8
#
_cell.length_a   1.000
_cell.length_b   1.000
_cell.length_c   1.000
_cell.angle_alpha   90.00
_cell.angle_beta   90.00
_cell.angle_gamma   90.00
#
_symmetry.space_group_name_H-M   'P 1'
#
loop_
_entity.id
_entity.type
_entity.pdbx_description
1 polymer ?
#
loop_
_entity_poly.entity_id
_entity_poly.type
_entity_poly.pdbx_seq_one_letter_code
_entity_poly.pdbx_strand_id
1 'polypeptide(L)' 'MTTTQCLAGMSWRVFQHGRFVGYVVSFSQYDAWRKAKDKYGSDLRIERVVC' A
#
# COMPACT_ATOMS: atom_id res chain seq x y z
N MET A 1 18.38 -13.07 -12.26
CA MET A 1 17.74 -12.75 -12.28
C MET A 1 17.05 -12.45 -11.44
N THR A 2 16.51 -11.97 -11.08
CA THR A 2 15.96 -11.63 -10.30
C THR A 2 14.92 -11.46 -10.23
N THR A 3 14.30 -11.72 -9.71
CA THR A 3 13.32 -11.72 -9.65
C THR A 3 12.65 -11.04 -8.89
N THR A 4 12.18 -10.11 -9.06
CA THR A 4 11.55 -9.39 -8.39
C THR A 4 10.37 -9.96 -8.06
N GLN A 5 9.97 -10.09 -7.00
CA GLN A 5 8.89 -10.54 -6.62
C GLN A 5 7.89 -9.61 -6.70
N CYS A 6 7.24 -9.31 -7.60
CA CYS A 6 6.24 -8.36 -7.67
C CYS A 6 4.96 -8.96 -7.24
N LEU A 7 4.43 -8.59 -6.13
CA LEU A 7 3.18 -9.12 -5.64
C LEU A 7 2.07 -8.22 -6.09
N ALA A 8 1.90 -8.11 -7.38
CA ALA A 8 0.94 -7.22 -7.96
C ALA A 8 -0.44 -7.52 -7.40
N GLY A 9 -1.15 -6.57 -7.00
CA GLY A 9 -2.47 -6.73 -6.44
C GLY A 9 -2.46 -7.02 -4.95
N MET A 10 -1.29 -7.21 -4.39
CA MET A 10 -1.17 -7.47 -2.98
C MET A 10 -0.39 -6.41 -2.24
N SER A 11 0.46 -5.67 -2.91
CA SER A 11 1.24 -4.62 -2.27
C SER A 11 0.67 -3.27 -2.62
N TRP A 12 0.61 -2.38 -1.67
CA TRP A 12 0.04 -1.06 -1.85
C TRP A 12 0.97 -0.02 -1.25
N ARG A 13 1.19 1.08 -1.98
CA ARG A 13 1.98 2.16 -1.46
C ARG A 13 1.08 3.05 -0.65
N VAL A 14 1.54 3.50 0.48
CA VAL A 14 0.77 4.37 1.35
C VAL A 14 1.39 5.75 1.38
N PHE A 15 0.56 6.76 1.14
CA PHE A 15 0.99 8.14 1.20
C PHE A 15 0.16 8.86 2.25
N GLN A 16 0.78 9.72 3.00
CA GLN A 16 0.07 10.50 3.99
C GLN A 16 0.47 11.95 3.82
N HIS A 17 -0.48 12.83 3.67
CA HIS A 17 -0.23 14.25 3.43
C HIS A 17 0.66 14.45 2.20
N GLY A 18 0.47 13.62 1.20
CA GLY A 18 1.25 13.74 -0.02
C GLY A 18 2.63 13.14 0.04
N ARG A 19 2.99 12.49 1.14
CA ARG A 19 4.30 11.91 1.27
C ARG A 19 4.22 10.41 1.37
N PHE A 20 5.17 9.73 0.77
CA PHE A 20 5.22 8.28 0.85
C PHE A 20 5.66 7.88 2.25
N VAL A 21 4.89 7.05 2.91
CA VAL A 21 5.21 6.61 4.26
C VAL A 21 5.46 5.11 4.39
N GLY A 22 5.04 4.33 3.45
CA GLY A 22 5.32 2.89 3.53
C GLY A 22 4.44 2.06 2.63
N TYR A 23 4.47 0.75 2.84
CA TYR A 23 3.67 -0.18 2.07
C TYR A 23 2.77 -0.97 2.99
N VAL A 24 1.68 -1.48 2.45
CA VAL A 24 0.88 -2.47 3.16
C VAL A 24 0.63 -3.60 2.20
N VAL A 25 0.42 -4.79 2.72
CA VAL A 25 0.13 -5.97 1.91
C VAL A 25 -1.30 -6.34 2.19
N SER A 26 -2.10 -6.44 1.16
CA SER A 26 -3.50 -6.73 1.31
C SER A 26 -4.08 -7.26 0.02
N PHE A 27 -5.18 -7.98 0.10
CA PHE A 27 -5.81 -8.54 -1.09
C PHE A 27 -6.80 -7.58 -1.73
N SER A 28 -7.21 -6.53 -1.05
CA SER A 28 -8.16 -5.60 -1.63
C SER A 28 -7.82 -4.17 -1.24
N GLN A 29 -8.30 -3.23 -2.01
CA GLN A 29 -8.05 -1.83 -1.74
C GLN A 29 -8.65 -1.42 -0.40
N TYR A 30 -9.86 -1.87 -0.11
CA TYR A 30 -10.51 -1.50 1.12
C TYR A 30 -9.71 -2.02 2.32
N ASP A 31 -9.27 -3.26 2.25
CA ASP A 31 -8.51 -3.87 3.33
C ASP A 31 -7.14 -3.18 3.47
N ALA A 32 -6.52 -2.82 2.35
CA ALA A 32 -5.26 -2.10 2.37
C ALA A 32 -5.43 -0.75 3.06
N TRP A 33 -6.52 -0.05 2.73
CA TRP A 33 -6.80 1.24 3.33
C TRP A 33 -7.04 1.10 4.84
N ARG A 34 -7.78 0.09 5.25
CA ARG A 34 -8.01 -0.13 6.67
C ARG A 34 -6.72 -0.41 7.42
N LYS A 35 -5.86 -1.24 6.84
CA LYS A 35 -4.59 -1.56 7.47
C LYS A 35 -3.71 -0.31 7.55
N ALA A 36 -3.69 0.47 6.50
CA ALA A 36 -2.90 1.68 6.48
C ALA A 36 -3.42 2.68 7.49
N LYS A 37 -4.73 2.80 7.59
CA LYS A 37 -5.32 3.74 8.53
C LYS A 37 -5.00 3.34 9.96
N ASP A 38 -5.02 2.06 10.24
CA ASP A 38 -4.72 1.58 11.57
C ASP A 38 -3.25 1.83 11.91
N LYS A 39 -2.38 1.78 10.95
CA LYS A 39 -0.97 1.93 11.19
C LYS A 39 -0.52 3.39 11.17
N TYR A 40 -1.02 4.17 10.21
CA TYR A 40 -0.54 5.53 10.01
C TYR A 40 -1.53 6.62 10.43
N GLY A 41 -2.79 6.33 10.47
CA GLY A 41 -3.79 7.32 10.87
C GLY A 41 -4.62 7.82 9.72
N SER A 42 -4.98 9.09 9.69
CA SER A 42 -5.88 9.62 8.70
C SER A 42 -5.14 10.31 7.56
N ASP A 43 -5.90 10.83 6.63
CA ASP A 43 -5.37 11.56 5.47
C ASP A 43 -4.46 10.67 4.64
N LEU A 44 -4.87 9.44 4.40
CA LEU A 44 -4.06 8.50 3.66
C LEU A 44 -4.51 8.34 2.24
N ARG A 45 -3.57 8.01 1.39
CA ARG A 45 -3.86 7.67 0.03
C ARG A 45 -3.09 6.40 -0.25
N ILE A 46 -3.71 5.44 -0.90
CA ILE A 46 -3.00 4.22 -1.24
C ILE A 46 -3.04 4.01 -2.73
N GLU A 47 -2.01 3.38 -3.26
CA GLU A 47 -1.92 3.08 -4.67
C GLU A 47 -1.46 1.66 -4.82
N ARG A 48 -2.07 0.92 -5.73
CA ARG A 48 -1.68 -0.46 -5.95
C ARG A 48 -0.33 -0.48 -6.67
N VAL A 49 0.53 -1.35 -6.24
CA VAL A 49 1.81 -1.51 -6.89
C VAL A 49 1.60 -2.44 -8.07
N VAL A 50 1.96 -1.97 -9.25
CA VAL A 50 1.77 -2.73 -10.46
C VAL A 50 3.12 -3.08 -11.02
N CYS A 51 3.32 -4.28 -11.39
CA CYS A 51 4.60 -4.71 -11.94
C CYS A 51 4.59 -4.85 -13.42
#